data_cf29ae813bbc3389d341ee689fcf6947
#
_entry.id   cf29ae813bbc3389d341ee689fcf6947
#
_cell.length_a   1.000
_cell.length_b   1.000
_cell.length_c   1.000
_cell.angle_alpha   90.00
_cell.angle_beta   90.00
_cell.angle_gamma   90.00
#
_symmetry.space_group_name_H-M   'P 1'
#
loop_
_entity.id
_entity.type
_entity.pdbx_description
1 polymer ?
#
loop_
_entity_poly.entity_id
_entity_poly.type
_entity_poly.pdbx_seq_one_letter_code
_entity_poly.pdbx_strand_id
1 'polypeptide(L)'
;MAENGNLPVQPPRRLDRAALERVLARAASLQASEADPSEPALSEDQLVEIGKEVGLSPQHLRQALAEERGRQALPDEEGSLAHAFGAALVHASRTVRGRQDGVLRSLDAWMEAEESLRVKRRFTDRILWEPRPGLVSEMRRALNVGGRGYHLSRAYEVSATVVPVDEGRVLVRLEANIANLRTQRLAGGGALAGAGALSSATLIALGFFVPIAVVPAGIALVGGYFVARSHRPVVARAQLALEQILDRLERGEGPRTGLLGTIAQGMTNY
;
A
#
# COMPACT_ATOMS: atom_id res chain seq x y z
N MET A 1 34.26 -64.42 4.63
CA MET A 1 33.18 -64.02 5.52
C MET A 1 32.99 -62.48 5.34
N ALA A 2 31.99 -62.08 4.56
CA ALA A 2 31.66 -60.68 4.32
C ALA A 2 30.47 -60.35 5.22
N GLU A 3 30.67 -59.46 6.16
CA GLU A 3 29.69 -59.00 7.11
C GLU A 3 28.83 -57.93 6.40
N ASN A 4 27.60 -58.32 6.02
CA ASN A 4 26.60 -57.40 5.48
C ASN A 4 26.12 -56.47 6.59
N GLY A 5 26.71 -55.26 6.65
CA GLY A 5 26.24 -54.17 7.50
C GLY A 5 24.84 -53.75 7.11
N ASN A 6 23.86 -54.17 7.90
CA ASN A 6 22.46 -53.77 7.81
C ASN A 6 22.35 -52.31 8.27
N LEU A 7 22.38 -51.35 7.32
CA LEU A 7 22.12 -49.95 7.61
C LEU A 7 20.67 -49.79 8.07
N PRO A 8 20.41 -49.12 9.20
CA PRO A 8 19.05 -48.92 9.68
C PRO A 8 18.26 -48.08 8.66
N VAL A 9 17.17 -48.65 8.15
CA VAL A 9 16.21 -47.93 7.31
C VAL A 9 15.58 -46.84 8.14
N GLN A 10 15.98 -45.59 7.90
CA GLN A 10 15.35 -44.43 8.54
C GLN A 10 13.89 -44.35 8.11
N PRO A 11 12.92 -44.22 9.03
CA PRO A 11 11.52 -44.05 8.66
C PRO A 11 11.35 -42.79 7.81
N PRO A 12 10.45 -42.78 6.81
CA PRO A 12 10.24 -41.65 5.94
C PRO A 12 9.87 -40.41 6.80
N ARG A 13 10.71 -39.39 6.73
CA ARG A 13 10.44 -38.12 7.41
C ARG A 13 9.17 -37.53 6.80
N ARG A 14 8.09 -37.46 7.58
CA ARG A 14 6.87 -36.77 7.18
C ARG A 14 7.18 -35.27 7.18
N LEU A 15 7.14 -34.67 6.02
CA LEU A 15 7.25 -33.21 5.88
C LEU A 15 5.93 -32.57 6.35
N ASP A 16 6.01 -31.61 7.23
CA ASP A 16 4.90 -30.73 7.54
C ASP A 16 4.51 -29.90 6.31
N ARG A 17 3.21 -29.56 6.20
CA ARG A 17 2.67 -28.81 5.06
C ARG A 17 3.45 -27.51 4.80
N ALA A 18 3.79 -26.77 5.86
CA ALA A 18 4.59 -25.55 5.75
C ALA A 18 6.02 -25.84 5.25
N ALA A 19 6.62 -27.00 5.61
CA ALA A 19 7.92 -27.40 5.09
C ALA A 19 7.83 -27.78 3.61
N LEU A 20 6.77 -28.48 3.20
CA LEU A 20 6.51 -28.81 1.80
C LEU A 20 6.37 -27.55 0.94
N GLU A 21 5.57 -26.59 1.38
CA GLU A 21 5.38 -25.31 0.66
C GLU A 21 6.71 -24.57 0.49
N ARG A 22 7.54 -24.49 1.52
CA ARG A 22 8.88 -23.86 1.43
C ARG A 22 9.81 -24.60 0.46
N VAL A 23 9.81 -25.92 0.47
CA VAL A 23 10.63 -26.74 -0.45
C VAL A 23 10.18 -26.54 -1.89
N LEU A 24 8.86 -26.56 -2.15
CA LEU A 24 8.32 -26.33 -3.49
C LEU A 24 8.62 -24.90 -4.00
N ALA A 25 8.45 -23.89 -3.16
CA ALA A 25 8.80 -22.52 -3.51
C ALA A 25 10.30 -22.37 -3.82
N ARG A 26 11.17 -23.02 -3.04
CA ARG A 26 12.61 -23.02 -3.28
C ARG A 26 13.01 -23.77 -4.55
N ALA A 27 12.41 -24.95 -4.79
CA ALA A 27 12.63 -25.71 -6.02
C ALA A 27 12.22 -24.91 -7.25
N ALA A 28 11.05 -24.28 -7.22
CA ALA A 28 10.57 -23.39 -8.29
C ALA A 28 11.52 -22.21 -8.52
N SER A 29 12.04 -21.59 -7.47
CA SER A 29 13.01 -20.47 -7.60
C SER A 29 14.35 -20.93 -8.20
N LEU A 30 14.81 -22.14 -7.89
CA LEU A 30 16.03 -22.71 -8.48
C LEU A 30 15.81 -23.04 -9.95
N GLN A 31 14.69 -23.63 -10.29
CA GLN A 31 14.33 -23.95 -11.68
C GLN A 31 14.19 -22.68 -12.51
N ALA A 32 13.55 -21.63 -11.98
CA ALA A 32 13.43 -20.33 -12.66
C ALA A 32 14.79 -19.64 -12.89
N SER A 33 15.79 -19.89 -12.01
CA SER A 33 17.16 -19.35 -12.19
C SER A 33 17.97 -20.14 -13.24
N GLU A 34 17.58 -21.34 -13.59
CA GLU A 34 18.22 -22.19 -14.60
C GLU A 34 17.48 -22.16 -15.95
N ALA A 35 16.25 -21.59 -15.98
CA ALA A 35 15.45 -21.49 -17.19
C ALA A 35 16.12 -20.56 -18.22
N ASP A 36 16.19 -21.03 -19.47
CA ASP A 36 16.70 -20.25 -20.59
C ASP A 36 15.70 -19.08 -20.88
N PRO A 37 16.17 -17.83 -21.02
CA PRO A 37 15.30 -16.69 -21.35
C PRO A 37 14.54 -16.83 -22.68
N SER A 38 14.87 -17.84 -23.47
CA SER A 38 14.21 -18.16 -24.75
C SER A 38 13.00 -19.10 -24.63
N GLU A 39 12.67 -19.63 -23.45
CA GLU A 39 11.45 -20.43 -23.29
C GLU A 39 10.20 -19.54 -23.52
N PRO A 40 9.24 -20.02 -24.35
CA PRO A 40 8.03 -19.26 -24.61
C PRO A 40 7.24 -19.07 -23.31
N ALA A 41 6.91 -17.84 -22.99
CA ALA A 41 6.10 -17.52 -21.83
C ALA A 41 4.78 -18.29 -21.88
N LEU A 42 4.42 -18.97 -20.79
CA LEU A 42 3.15 -19.67 -20.65
C LEU A 42 1.97 -18.70 -20.82
N SER A 43 1.01 -19.08 -21.67
CA SER A 43 -0.24 -18.33 -21.76
C SER A 43 -1.10 -18.56 -20.51
N GLU A 44 -2.04 -17.63 -20.23
CA GLU A 44 -2.95 -17.79 -19.10
C GLU A 44 -3.82 -19.03 -19.18
N ASP A 45 -4.29 -19.36 -20.38
CA ASP A 45 -5.10 -20.55 -20.59
C ASP A 45 -4.29 -21.82 -20.32
N GLN A 46 -3.03 -21.86 -20.72
CA GLN A 46 -2.11 -22.96 -20.39
C GLN A 46 -1.87 -23.07 -18.89
N LEU A 47 -1.68 -21.92 -18.20
CA LEU A 47 -1.49 -21.92 -16.75
C LEU A 47 -2.74 -22.43 -16.02
N VAL A 48 -3.93 -22.05 -16.47
CA VAL A 48 -5.20 -22.54 -15.92
C VAL A 48 -5.38 -24.03 -16.16
N GLU A 49 -4.96 -24.54 -17.32
CA GLU A 49 -5.06 -25.96 -17.63
C GLU A 49 -4.10 -26.80 -16.76
N ILE A 50 -2.83 -26.39 -16.67
CA ILE A 50 -1.84 -27.02 -15.77
C ILE A 50 -2.34 -27.00 -14.32
N GLY A 51 -2.91 -25.86 -13.89
CA GLY A 51 -3.45 -25.76 -12.54
C GLY A 51 -4.58 -26.72 -12.25
N LYS A 52 -5.46 -26.99 -13.21
CA LYS A 52 -6.51 -28.02 -13.08
C LYS A 52 -5.91 -29.42 -12.91
N GLU A 53 -4.86 -29.75 -13.64
CA GLU A 53 -4.18 -31.05 -13.54
C GLU A 53 -3.61 -31.28 -12.13
N VAL A 54 -3.08 -30.25 -11.47
CA VAL A 54 -2.60 -30.30 -10.07
C VAL A 54 -3.70 -30.09 -9.04
N GLY A 55 -4.98 -29.98 -9.45
CA GLY A 55 -6.13 -29.89 -8.56
C GLY A 55 -6.41 -28.46 -8.03
N LEU A 56 -5.84 -27.43 -8.67
CA LEU A 56 -6.14 -26.03 -8.33
C LEU A 56 -7.42 -25.57 -9.02
N SER A 57 -8.25 -24.83 -8.29
CA SER A 57 -9.47 -24.27 -8.84
C SER A 57 -9.14 -23.17 -9.87
N PRO A 58 -9.72 -23.19 -11.08
CA PRO A 58 -9.53 -22.14 -12.09
C PRO A 58 -9.84 -20.73 -11.57
N GLN A 59 -10.78 -20.63 -10.65
CA GLN A 59 -11.17 -19.37 -10.04
C GLN A 59 -10.04 -18.78 -9.16
N HIS A 60 -9.41 -19.61 -8.34
CA HIS A 60 -8.28 -19.19 -7.51
C HIS A 60 -7.05 -18.83 -8.33
N LEU A 61 -6.81 -19.56 -9.43
CA LEU A 61 -5.74 -19.25 -10.36
C LEU A 61 -5.93 -17.90 -11.06
N ARG A 62 -7.13 -17.62 -11.58
CA ARG A 62 -7.44 -16.33 -12.19
C ARG A 62 -7.32 -15.19 -11.20
N GLN A 63 -7.75 -15.41 -9.95
CA GLN A 63 -7.58 -14.41 -8.89
C GLN A 63 -6.10 -14.16 -8.60
N ALA A 64 -5.28 -15.20 -8.45
CA ALA A 64 -3.84 -15.07 -8.22
C ALA A 64 -3.13 -14.35 -9.38
N LEU A 65 -3.52 -14.64 -10.63
CA LEU A 65 -3.01 -13.94 -11.81
C LEU A 65 -3.39 -12.45 -11.80
N ALA A 66 -4.62 -12.12 -11.43
CA ALA A 66 -5.06 -10.74 -11.32
C ALA A 66 -4.31 -9.99 -10.20
N GLU A 67 -4.06 -10.65 -9.08
CA GLU A 67 -3.27 -10.10 -7.98
C GLU A 67 -1.82 -9.82 -8.41
N GLU A 68 -1.19 -10.75 -9.13
CA GLU A 68 0.17 -10.58 -9.64
C GLU A 68 0.27 -9.44 -10.67
N ARG A 69 -0.69 -9.33 -11.58
CA ARG A 69 -0.78 -8.19 -12.51
C ARG A 69 -0.96 -6.87 -11.79
N GLY A 70 -1.77 -6.85 -10.74
CA GLY A 70 -1.95 -5.68 -9.90
C GLY A 70 -0.68 -5.29 -9.12
N ARG A 71 0.15 -6.29 -8.75
CA ARG A 71 1.41 -6.09 -8.01
C ARG A 71 2.50 -5.48 -8.88
N GLN A 72 2.57 -5.82 -10.17
CA GLN A 72 3.61 -5.32 -11.09
C GLN A 72 3.61 -3.78 -11.26
N ALA A 73 2.55 -3.10 -10.82
CA ALA A 73 2.46 -1.65 -10.91
C ALA A 73 3.46 -0.91 -10.01
N LEU A 74 3.70 -1.40 -8.79
CA LEU A 74 4.68 -0.83 -7.85
C LEU A 74 5.10 -1.91 -6.83
N PRO A 75 6.40 -2.11 -6.59
CA PRO A 75 6.87 -3.08 -5.59
C PRO A 75 6.49 -2.64 -4.17
N ASP A 76 6.19 -3.60 -3.32
CA ASP A 76 5.96 -3.36 -1.90
C ASP A 76 7.25 -2.83 -1.25
N GLU A 77 7.14 -1.78 -0.44
CA GLU A 77 8.30 -1.19 0.22
C GLU A 77 8.68 -2.03 1.45
N GLU A 78 9.66 -2.92 1.29
CA GLU A 78 10.27 -3.69 2.36
C GLU A 78 11.62 -3.06 2.73
N GLY A 79 11.68 -2.41 3.90
CA GLY A 79 12.94 -1.80 4.35
C GLY A 79 12.91 -1.38 5.81
N SER A 80 14.11 -1.26 6.41
CA SER A 80 14.28 -0.85 7.81
C SER A 80 13.67 0.53 8.10
N LEU A 81 13.68 1.46 7.13
CA LEU A 81 13.06 2.78 7.25
C LEU A 81 11.52 2.68 7.27
N ALA A 82 10.92 1.83 6.44
CA ALA A 82 9.49 1.59 6.45
C ALA A 82 9.05 0.98 7.79
N HIS A 83 9.85 0.05 8.31
CA HIS A 83 9.57 -0.58 9.61
C HIS A 83 9.73 0.40 10.78
N ALA A 84 10.74 1.26 10.77
CA ALA A 84 11.01 2.22 11.85
C ALA A 84 10.03 3.41 11.84
N PHE A 85 9.75 4.00 10.70
CA PHE A 85 9.03 5.28 10.56
C PHE A 85 7.69 5.16 9.83
N GLY A 86 7.39 4.03 9.23
CA GLY A 86 6.20 3.77 8.42
C GLY A 86 6.48 3.80 6.92
N ALA A 87 5.66 3.07 6.16
CA ALA A 87 5.79 2.96 4.72
C ALA A 87 5.58 4.32 4.02
N ALA A 88 6.22 4.52 2.88
CA ALA A 88 5.98 5.64 1.98
C ALA A 88 4.83 5.35 1.01
N LEU A 89 4.58 4.09 0.73
CA LEU A 89 3.50 3.59 -0.11
C LEU A 89 2.55 2.75 0.75
N VAL A 90 1.27 3.02 0.66
CA VAL A 90 0.21 2.26 1.34
C VAL A 90 -0.71 1.69 0.29
N HIS A 91 -1.07 0.44 0.39
CA HIS A 91 -1.96 -0.20 -0.57
C HIS A 91 -3.02 -1.04 0.14
N ALA A 92 -4.15 -1.21 -0.56
CA ALA A 92 -5.20 -2.16 -0.20
C ALA A 92 -5.76 -2.77 -1.49
N SER A 93 -6.12 -4.04 -1.46
CA SER A 93 -6.68 -4.73 -2.61
C SER A 93 -7.89 -5.56 -2.22
N ARG A 94 -8.89 -5.62 -3.11
CA ARG A 94 -10.11 -6.41 -2.91
C ARG A 94 -10.74 -6.79 -4.23
N THR A 95 -11.28 -7.99 -4.30
CA THR A 95 -12.11 -8.41 -5.44
C THR A 95 -13.54 -7.98 -5.21
N VAL A 96 -14.06 -7.17 -6.13
CA VAL A 96 -15.42 -6.62 -6.07
C VAL A 96 -16.25 -7.08 -7.26
N ARG A 97 -17.58 -7.10 -7.10
CA ARG A 97 -18.50 -7.38 -8.19
C ARG A 97 -18.67 -6.16 -9.08
N GLY A 98 -18.69 -6.37 -10.38
CA GLY A 98 -18.91 -5.32 -11.35
C GLY A 98 -17.99 -5.41 -12.56
N ARG A 99 -18.28 -4.56 -13.56
CA ARG A 99 -17.42 -4.39 -14.74
C ARG A 99 -16.39 -3.32 -14.46
N GLN A 100 -15.22 -3.47 -15.05
CA GLN A 100 -14.08 -2.57 -14.89
C GLN A 100 -14.45 -1.07 -15.02
N ASP A 101 -15.14 -0.71 -16.10
CA ASP A 101 -15.55 0.68 -16.36
C ASP A 101 -16.50 1.24 -15.30
N GLY A 102 -17.41 0.40 -14.80
CA GLY A 102 -18.35 0.79 -13.75
C GLY A 102 -17.64 1.07 -12.43
N VAL A 103 -16.73 0.18 -12.07
CA VAL A 103 -15.94 0.30 -10.85
C VAL A 103 -15.01 1.52 -10.90
N LEU A 104 -14.34 1.76 -12.04
CA LEU A 104 -13.49 2.95 -12.21
C LEU A 104 -14.31 4.25 -12.09
N ARG A 105 -15.52 4.32 -12.66
CA ARG A 105 -16.39 5.49 -12.50
C ARG A 105 -16.84 5.70 -11.05
N SER A 106 -17.18 4.63 -10.36
CA SER A 106 -17.56 4.71 -8.94
C SER A 106 -16.41 5.21 -8.07
N LEU A 107 -15.20 4.70 -8.30
CA LEU A 107 -13.99 5.15 -7.61
C LEU A 107 -13.70 6.63 -7.88
N ASP A 108 -13.84 7.07 -9.13
CA ASP A 108 -13.62 8.46 -9.51
C ASP A 108 -14.57 9.40 -8.77
N ALA A 109 -15.86 9.07 -8.77
CA ALA A 109 -16.87 9.81 -8.03
C ALA A 109 -16.58 9.86 -6.51
N TRP A 110 -16.09 8.75 -5.93
CA TRP A 110 -15.70 8.70 -4.52
C TRP A 110 -14.49 9.60 -4.20
N MET A 111 -13.43 9.48 -4.99
CA MET A 111 -12.20 10.24 -4.79
C MET A 111 -12.45 11.74 -4.91
N GLU A 112 -13.33 12.15 -5.83
CA GLU A 112 -13.72 13.54 -5.98
C GLU A 112 -14.60 14.04 -4.83
N ALA A 113 -15.65 13.29 -4.46
CA ALA A 113 -16.67 13.74 -3.51
C ALA A 113 -16.20 13.63 -2.05
N GLU A 114 -15.52 12.54 -1.69
CA GLU A 114 -15.20 12.23 -0.30
C GLU A 114 -13.76 12.62 0.08
N GLU A 115 -12.78 12.50 -0.83
CA GLU A 115 -11.38 12.76 -0.54
C GLU A 115 -10.85 14.08 -1.13
N SER A 116 -11.68 14.84 -1.88
CA SER A 116 -11.29 16.08 -2.54
C SER A 116 -10.08 15.92 -3.46
N LEU A 117 -9.99 14.80 -4.15
CA LEU A 117 -8.97 14.53 -5.13
C LEU A 117 -9.47 14.95 -6.53
N ARG A 118 -8.55 15.17 -7.46
CA ARG A 118 -8.84 15.34 -8.88
C ARG A 118 -8.07 14.35 -9.71
N VAL A 119 -8.64 13.95 -10.85
CA VAL A 119 -7.93 13.09 -11.79
C VAL A 119 -6.71 13.82 -12.34
N LYS A 120 -5.54 13.21 -12.15
CA LYS A 120 -4.27 13.63 -12.73
C LYS A 120 -4.08 13.00 -14.10
N ARG A 121 -4.33 11.68 -14.20
CA ARG A 121 -4.23 10.91 -15.44
C ARG A 121 -5.16 9.71 -15.41
N ARG A 122 -5.73 9.38 -16.57
CA ARG A 122 -6.61 8.22 -16.76
C ARG A 122 -5.99 7.30 -17.80
N PHE A 123 -5.93 6.01 -17.48
CA PHE A 123 -5.57 4.91 -18.36
C PHE A 123 -6.77 3.98 -18.49
N THR A 124 -6.66 2.95 -19.31
CA THR A 124 -7.74 1.98 -19.53
C THR A 124 -8.07 1.16 -18.27
N ASP A 125 -7.05 0.79 -17.51
CA ASP A 125 -7.11 -0.08 -16.33
C ASP A 125 -6.76 0.62 -15.01
N ARG A 126 -6.31 1.89 -15.09
CA ARG A 126 -5.80 2.66 -13.96
C ARG A 126 -6.24 4.12 -14.02
N ILE A 127 -6.53 4.68 -12.86
CA ILE A 127 -6.71 6.13 -12.68
C ILE A 127 -5.74 6.61 -11.60
N LEU A 128 -5.13 7.76 -11.85
CA LEU A 128 -4.29 8.47 -10.91
C LEU A 128 -4.99 9.74 -10.48
N TRP A 129 -5.01 9.99 -9.20
CA TRP A 129 -5.55 11.23 -8.62
C TRP A 129 -4.46 11.98 -7.85
N GLU A 130 -4.61 13.28 -7.76
CA GLU A 130 -3.79 14.17 -6.96
C GLU A 130 -4.66 15.07 -6.09
N PRO A 131 -4.16 15.59 -4.96
CA PRO A 131 -4.89 16.54 -4.15
C PRO A 131 -5.24 17.80 -4.95
N ARG A 132 -6.47 18.30 -4.80
CA ARG A 132 -6.84 19.58 -5.41
C ARG A 132 -6.02 20.71 -4.77
N PRO A 133 -5.26 21.49 -5.54
CA PRO A 133 -4.60 22.68 -5.04
C PRO A 133 -5.63 23.79 -4.79
N GLY A 134 -5.33 24.68 -3.86
CA GLY A 134 -6.12 25.89 -3.63
C GLY A 134 -6.40 26.16 -2.14
N LEU A 135 -6.46 27.44 -1.79
CA LEU A 135 -6.68 27.92 -0.42
C LEU A 135 -8.00 27.39 0.18
N VAL A 136 -9.07 27.31 -0.63
CA VAL A 136 -10.38 26.80 -0.18
C VAL A 136 -10.30 25.32 0.19
N SER A 137 -9.56 24.52 -0.57
CA SER A 137 -9.38 23.09 -0.27
C SER A 137 -8.48 22.90 0.95
N GLU A 138 -7.49 23.76 1.17
CA GLU A 138 -6.65 23.75 2.37
C GLU A 138 -7.43 24.18 3.62
N MET A 139 -8.24 25.22 3.53
CA MET A 139 -9.13 25.64 4.61
C MET A 139 -10.15 24.55 4.95
N ARG A 140 -10.77 23.90 3.94
CA ARG A 140 -11.72 22.82 4.15
C ARG A 140 -11.07 21.63 4.87
N ARG A 141 -9.82 21.29 4.53
CA ARG A 141 -9.02 20.26 5.19
C ARG A 141 -8.62 20.64 6.61
N ALA A 142 -8.18 21.88 6.81
CA ALA A 142 -7.77 22.40 8.11
C ALA A 142 -8.93 22.47 9.11
N LEU A 143 -10.09 22.92 8.67
CA LEU A 143 -11.28 23.09 9.47
C LEU A 143 -12.09 21.80 9.63
N ASN A 144 -11.72 20.71 8.92
CA ASN A 144 -12.45 19.44 8.90
C ASN A 144 -13.97 19.60 8.71
N VAL A 145 -14.34 20.56 7.84
CA VAL A 145 -15.74 20.92 7.59
C VAL A 145 -16.48 19.71 7.02
N GLY A 146 -17.40 19.18 7.81
CA GLY A 146 -18.20 18.00 7.44
C GLY A 146 -17.80 16.71 8.14
N GLY A 147 -16.83 16.70 9.09
CA GLY A 147 -16.40 15.50 9.83
C GLY A 147 -15.77 14.40 8.94
N ARG A 148 -15.42 14.75 7.69
CA ARG A 148 -14.81 13.85 6.71
C ARG A 148 -13.31 13.88 6.88
N GLY A 149 -12.71 12.76 7.17
CA GLY A 149 -11.30 12.66 7.54
C GLY A 149 -10.29 12.93 6.43
N TYR A 150 -10.65 13.30 5.18
CA TYR A 150 -9.75 13.59 4.05
C TYR A 150 -8.35 12.96 4.16
N HIS A 151 -8.31 11.65 4.46
CA HIS A 151 -7.08 10.98 4.84
C HIS A 151 -6.14 10.79 3.65
N LEU A 152 -6.71 10.61 2.45
CA LEU A 152 -5.97 10.44 1.20
C LEU A 152 -5.54 11.78 0.58
N SER A 153 -6.17 12.88 0.95
CA SER A 153 -5.78 14.22 0.44
C SER A 153 -4.38 14.68 0.89
N ARG A 154 -3.76 13.96 1.83
CA ARG A 154 -2.37 14.17 2.24
C ARG A 154 -1.36 13.35 1.44
N ALA A 155 -1.84 12.38 0.65
CA ALA A 155 -0.98 11.64 -0.25
C ALA A 155 -0.53 12.55 -1.40
N TYR A 156 0.68 12.35 -1.88
CA TYR A 156 1.18 13.01 -3.08
C TYR A 156 0.39 12.59 -4.32
N GLU A 157 0.06 11.31 -4.38
CA GLU A 157 -0.70 10.69 -5.45
C GLU A 157 -1.46 9.47 -4.91
N VAL A 158 -2.66 9.28 -5.41
CA VAL A 158 -3.46 8.08 -5.17
C VAL A 158 -3.73 7.42 -6.50
N SER A 159 -3.57 6.11 -6.59
CA SER A 159 -3.88 5.35 -7.80
C SER A 159 -4.85 4.22 -7.52
N ALA A 160 -5.69 3.92 -8.50
CA ALA A 160 -6.47 2.69 -8.53
C ALA A 160 -6.16 1.93 -9.80
N THR A 161 -5.82 0.65 -9.64
CA THR A 161 -5.69 -0.30 -10.74
C THR A 161 -6.85 -1.29 -10.63
N VAL A 162 -7.55 -1.53 -11.74
CA VAL A 162 -8.70 -2.44 -11.79
C VAL A 162 -8.45 -3.49 -12.85
N VAL A 163 -8.29 -4.74 -12.41
CA VAL A 163 -7.96 -5.89 -13.27
C VAL A 163 -9.15 -6.85 -13.28
N PRO A 164 -9.68 -7.23 -14.47
CA PRO A 164 -10.73 -8.23 -14.55
C PRO A 164 -10.23 -9.60 -14.06
N VAL A 165 -11.02 -10.25 -13.22
CA VAL A 165 -10.77 -11.61 -12.71
C VAL A 165 -11.62 -12.60 -13.49
N ASP A 166 -12.91 -12.25 -13.68
CA ASP A 166 -13.87 -13.02 -14.46
C ASP A 166 -14.98 -12.09 -15.03
N GLU A 167 -16.00 -12.65 -15.69
CA GLU A 167 -17.07 -11.89 -16.37
C GLU A 167 -17.86 -10.92 -15.47
N GLY A 168 -17.83 -11.09 -14.17
CA GLY A 168 -18.62 -10.28 -13.22
C GLY A 168 -17.84 -9.75 -12.03
N ARG A 169 -16.52 -10.00 -11.97
CA ARG A 169 -15.69 -9.60 -10.85
C ARG A 169 -14.38 -8.99 -11.31
N VAL A 170 -13.94 -7.98 -10.59
CA VAL A 170 -12.68 -7.30 -10.83
C VAL A 170 -11.89 -7.21 -9.54
N LEU A 171 -10.58 -7.34 -9.63
CA LEU A 171 -9.65 -7.01 -8.56
C LEU A 171 -9.39 -5.50 -8.63
N VAL A 172 -9.66 -4.83 -7.52
CA VAL A 172 -9.34 -3.42 -7.32
C VAL A 172 -8.15 -3.32 -6.38
N ARG A 173 -7.10 -2.68 -6.82
CA ARG A 173 -5.94 -2.32 -5.99
C ARG A 173 -5.87 -0.80 -5.90
N LEU A 174 -5.96 -0.29 -4.69
CA LEU A 174 -5.78 1.13 -4.36
C LEU A 174 -4.40 1.33 -3.75
N GLU A 175 -3.72 2.40 -4.14
CA GLU A 175 -2.40 2.76 -3.62
C GLU A 175 -2.36 4.25 -3.31
N ALA A 176 -1.75 4.61 -2.18
CA ALA A 176 -1.53 6.00 -1.78
C ALA A 176 -0.04 6.23 -1.51
N ASN A 177 0.55 7.16 -2.26
CA ASN A 177 1.94 7.56 -2.12
C ASN A 177 2.06 8.70 -1.12
N ILE A 178 2.63 8.43 0.04
CA ILE A 178 2.86 9.40 1.13
C ILE A 178 4.34 9.65 1.39
N ALA A 179 5.21 9.34 0.41
CA ALA A 179 6.67 9.51 0.50
C ALA A 179 7.07 10.94 0.85
N ASN A 180 6.44 11.95 0.26
CA ASN A 180 6.74 13.36 0.55
C ASN A 180 6.51 13.72 2.03
N LEU A 181 5.46 13.20 2.64
CA LEU A 181 5.20 13.41 4.07
C LEU A 181 6.25 12.72 4.93
N ARG A 182 6.67 11.52 4.56
CA ARG A 182 7.75 10.81 5.24
C ARG A 182 9.05 11.60 5.16
N THR A 183 9.43 12.03 3.96
CA THR A 183 10.65 12.82 3.74
C THR A 183 10.63 14.12 4.51
N GLN A 184 9.53 14.86 4.48
CA GLN A 184 9.39 16.11 5.26
C GLN A 184 9.52 15.88 6.77
N ARG A 185 8.94 14.81 7.31
CA ARG A 185 9.02 14.50 8.74
C ARG A 185 10.39 14.01 9.17
N LEU A 186 11.04 13.19 8.32
CA LEU A 186 12.43 12.76 8.56
C LEU A 186 13.38 13.95 8.47
N ALA A 187 13.23 14.83 7.49
CA ALA A 187 14.03 16.04 7.35
C ALA A 187 13.79 17.01 8.51
N GLY A 188 12.56 17.22 8.95
CA GLY A 188 12.22 18.03 10.09
C GLY A 188 12.79 17.50 11.41
N GLY A 189 12.68 16.18 11.62
CA GLY A 189 13.28 15.50 12.77
C GLY A 189 14.80 15.59 12.76
N GLY A 190 15.42 15.38 11.60
CA GLY A 190 16.88 15.51 11.42
C GLY A 190 17.38 16.93 11.61
N ALA A 191 16.66 17.94 11.09
CA ALA A 191 16.99 19.35 11.29
C ALA A 191 16.94 19.73 12.78
N LEU A 192 15.90 19.28 13.51
CA LEU A 192 15.78 19.51 14.93
C LEU A 192 16.96 18.89 15.72
N ALA A 193 17.29 17.63 15.43
CA ALA A 193 18.41 16.93 16.04
C ALA A 193 19.74 17.63 15.73
N GLY A 194 19.94 18.08 14.48
CA GLY A 194 21.13 18.83 14.07
C GLY A 194 21.26 20.18 14.78
N ALA A 195 20.18 20.95 14.90
CA ALA A 195 20.15 22.20 15.63
C ALA A 195 20.54 22.01 17.12
N GLY A 196 20.01 20.95 17.76
CA GLY A 196 20.38 20.63 19.13
C GLY A 196 21.85 20.24 19.31
N ALA A 197 22.38 19.46 18.35
CA ALA A 197 23.80 19.09 18.35
C ALA A 197 24.71 20.31 18.19
N LEU A 198 24.39 21.22 17.27
CA LEU A 198 25.11 22.48 17.08
C LEU A 198 25.06 23.34 18.34
N SER A 199 23.87 23.50 18.95
CA SER A 199 23.73 24.26 20.19
C SER A 199 24.59 23.68 21.32
N SER A 200 24.60 22.36 21.46
CA SER A 200 25.45 21.68 22.46
C SER A 200 26.92 21.90 22.19
N ALA A 201 27.36 21.75 20.93
CA ALA A 201 28.76 21.99 20.55
C ALA A 201 29.19 23.44 20.85
N THR A 202 28.32 24.42 20.57
CA THR A 202 28.58 25.83 20.88
C THR A 202 28.75 26.05 22.39
N LEU A 203 27.88 25.49 23.21
CA LEU A 203 27.97 25.61 24.67
C LEU A 203 29.26 25.00 25.22
N ILE A 204 29.70 23.84 24.69
CA ILE A 204 30.96 23.22 25.04
C ILE A 204 32.15 24.11 24.67
N ALA A 205 32.13 24.69 23.46
CA ALA A 205 33.17 25.60 22.98
C ALA A 205 33.25 26.89 23.80
N LEU A 206 32.15 27.35 24.38
CA LEU A 206 32.09 28.50 25.29
C LEU A 206 32.51 28.15 26.75
N GLY A 207 32.90 26.90 27.02
CA GLY A 207 33.40 26.48 28.34
C GLY A 207 32.29 26.15 29.34
N PHE A 208 31.06 25.93 28.92
CA PHE A 208 30.00 25.48 29.81
C PHE A 208 30.28 24.06 30.32
N PHE A 209 29.81 23.76 31.55
CA PHE A 209 29.93 22.45 32.15
C PHE A 209 29.26 21.37 31.26
N VAL A 210 30.01 20.35 30.85
CA VAL A 210 29.60 19.36 29.83
C VAL A 210 28.21 18.75 30.05
N PRO A 211 27.82 18.31 31.26
CA PRO A 211 26.48 17.78 31.48
C PRO A 211 25.35 18.74 31.12
N ILE A 212 25.51 20.04 31.35
CA ILE A 212 24.53 21.06 31.00
C ILE A 212 24.57 21.34 29.49
N ALA A 213 25.77 21.39 28.91
CA ALA A 213 25.96 21.65 27.49
C ALA A 213 25.37 20.55 26.56
N VAL A 214 25.22 19.32 27.03
CA VAL A 214 24.66 18.20 26.26
C VAL A 214 23.13 18.14 26.29
N VAL A 215 22.48 18.85 27.22
CA VAL A 215 21.00 18.85 27.35
C VAL A 215 20.27 19.24 26.07
N PRO A 216 20.64 20.31 25.31
CA PRO A 216 19.97 20.65 24.07
C PRO A 216 20.02 19.54 23.03
N ALA A 217 21.14 18.83 22.89
CA ALA A 217 21.26 17.69 21.98
C ALA A 217 20.31 16.57 22.39
N GLY A 218 20.24 16.24 23.67
CA GLY A 218 19.35 15.20 24.19
C GLY A 218 17.87 15.50 23.91
N ILE A 219 17.43 16.71 24.23
CA ILE A 219 16.05 17.16 23.98
C ILE A 219 15.74 17.14 22.47
N ALA A 220 16.67 17.63 21.64
CA ALA A 220 16.49 17.69 20.20
C ALA A 220 16.48 16.32 19.52
N LEU A 221 17.28 15.36 20.00
CA LEU A 221 17.25 13.98 19.54
C LEU A 221 15.92 13.31 19.85
N VAL A 222 15.44 13.43 21.09
CA VAL A 222 14.15 12.89 21.49
C VAL A 222 13.02 13.55 20.70
N GLY A 223 13.00 14.88 20.62
CA GLY A 223 11.99 15.62 19.84
C GLY A 223 12.04 15.25 18.36
N GLY A 224 13.23 15.18 17.76
CA GLY A 224 13.44 14.78 16.37
C GLY A 224 12.93 13.35 16.09
N TYR A 225 13.19 12.42 17.00
CA TYR A 225 12.64 11.05 16.91
C TYR A 225 11.10 11.04 16.95
N PHE A 226 10.49 11.80 17.86
CA PHE A 226 9.02 11.89 17.93
C PHE A 226 8.41 12.50 16.67
N VAL A 227 9.05 13.54 16.10
CA VAL A 227 8.62 14.14 14.82
C VAL A 227 8.71 13.10 13.70
N ALA A 228 9.81 12.40 13.57
CA ALA A 228 9.97 11.35 12.55
C ALA A 228 8.94 10.22 12.73
N ARG A 229 8.75 9.75 13.98
CA ARG A 229 7.80 8.68 14.30
C ARG A 229 6.33 9.09 14.12
N SER A 230 6.01 10.38 14.11
CA SER A 230 4.65 10.89 13.89
C SER A 230 4.08 10.57 12.50
N HIS A 231 4.89 10.00 11.59
CA HIS A 231 4.43 9.50 10.30
C HIS A 231 3.55 8.25 10.43
N ARG A 232 3.83 7.35 11.38
CA ARG A 232 3.09 6.09 11.57
C ARG A 232 1.56 6.23 11.65
N PRO A 233 0.98 7.13 12.47
CA PRO A 233 -0.47 7.28 12.53
C PRO A 233 -1.07 7.79 11.21
N VAL A 234 -0.29 8.50 10.37
CA VAL A 234 -0.75 8.93 9.04
C VAL A 234 -0.85 7.73 8.11
N VAL A 235 0.15 6.86 8.11
CA VAL A 235 0.14 5.58 7.36
C VAL A 235 -1.09 4.75 7.72
N ALA A 236 -1.32 4.52 9.02
CA ALA A 236 -2.44 3.72 9.50
C ALA A 236 -3.81 4.31 9.08
N ARG A 237 -3.96 5.65 9.15
CA ARG A 237 -5.21 6.32 8.72
C ARG A 237 -5.40 6.24 7.21
N ALA A 238 -4.34 6.38 6.42
CA ALA A 238 -4.41 6.23 4.97
C ALA A 238 -4.81 4.80 4.59
N GLN A 239 -4.22 3.80 5.23
CA GLN A 239 -4.58 2.40 5.00
C GLN A 239 -6.04 2.13 5.33
N LEU A 240 -6.50 2.55 6.51
CA LEU A 240 -7.92 2.42 6.89
C LEU A 240 -8.86 3.10 5.90
N ALA A 241 -8.47 4.27 5.36
CA ALA A 241 -9.28 4.96 4.37
C ALA A 241 -9.39 4.16 3.07
N LEU A 242 -8.28 3.58 2.57
CA LEU A 242 -8.29 2.71 1.39
C LEU A 242 -9.18 1.47 1.61
N GLU A 243 -9.05 0.81 2.75
CA GLU A 243 -9.87 -0.35 3.10
C GLU A 243 -11.36 0.02 3.20
N GLN A 244 -11.71 1.14 3.83
CA GLN A 244 -13.08 1.62 3.91
C GLN A 244 -13.71 1.91 2.54
N ILE A 245 -12.93 2.47 1.61
CA ILE A 245 -13.39 2.69 0.23
C ILE A 245 -13.68 1.34 -0.44
N LEU A 246 -12.80 0.38 -0.31
CA LEU A 246 -12.99 -0.97 -0.87
C LEU A 246 -14.17 -1.70 -0.25
N ASP A 247 -14.37 -1.60 1.07
CA ASP A 247 -15.53 -2.17 1.77
C ASP A 247 -16.86 -1.63 1.26
N ARG A 248 -16.93 -0.32 1.02
CA ARG A 248 -18.14 0.32 0.50
C ARG A 248 -18.37 -0.03 -0.96
N LEU A 249 -17.30 -0.10 -1.75
CA LEU A 249 -17.37 -0.52 -3.14
C LEU A 249 -17.86 -1.97 -3.26
N GLU A 250 -17.42 -2.86 -2.38
CA GLU A 250 -17.91 -4.26 -2.32
C GLU A 250 -19.40 -4.33 -1.99
N ARG A 251 -19.87 -3.47 -1.09
CA ARG A 251 -21.32 -3.37 -0.75
C ARG A 251 -22.15 -2.66 -1.81
N GLY A 252 -21.53 -2.11 -2.86
CA GLY A 252 -22.23 -1.35 -3.90
C GLY A 252 -22.75 0.01 -3.41
N GLU A 253 -22.21 0.54 -2.32
CA GLU A 253 -22.57 1.86 -1.81
C GLU A 253 -22.02 2.95 -2.75
N GLY A 254 -22.86 3.88 -3.18
CA GLY A 254 -22.40 5.06 -3.93
C GLY A 254 -21.79 6.14 -3.01
N PRO A 255 -21.05 7.12 -3.57
CA PRO A 255 -20.56 8.25 -2.79
C PRO A 255 -21.74 8.99 -2.14
N ARG A 256 -21.56 9.43 -0.90
CA ARG A 256 -22.59 10.20 -0.20
C ARG A 256 -22.75 11.54 -0.91
N THR A 257 -23.89 11.75 -1.57
CA THR A 257 -24.26 13.06 -2.10
C THR A 257 -24.37 14.00 -0.89
N GLY A 258 -23.56 15.04 -0.84
CA GLY A 258 -23.68 16.08 0.20
C GLY A 258 -25.09 16.71 0.14
N LEU A 259 -25.56 17.28 1.24
CA LEU A 259 -26.88 17.95 1.34
C LEU A 259 -27.25 18.81 0.13
N LEU A 260 -26.25 19.47 -0.49
CA LEU A 260 -26.44 20.27 -1.72
C LEU A 260 -26.75 19.41 -2.95
N GLY A 261 -26.23 18.18 -3.04
CA GLY A 261 -26.54 17.25 -4.13
C GLY A 261 -27.96 16.70 -4.03
N THR A 262 -28.45 16.48 -2.83
CA THR A 262 -29.84 16.02 -2.59
C THR A 262 -30.85 17.12 -2.96
N ILE A 263 -30.51 18.38 -2.70
CA ILE A 263 -31.36 19.53 -3.09
C ILE A 263 -31.38 19.69 -4.62
N ALA A 264 -30.22 19.54 -5.28
CA ALA A 264 -30.14 19.62 -6.74
C ALA A 264 -30.91 18.49 -7.45
N GLN A 265 -30.89 17.27 -6.93
CA GLN A 265 -31.68 16.15 -7.46
C GLN A 265 -33.19 16.31 -7.20
N GLY A 266 -33.58 16.94 -6.12
CA GLY A 266 -34.99 17.29 -5.85
C GLY A 266 -35.55 18.35 -6.76
N MET A 267 -34.72 19.24 -7.34
CA MET A 267 -35.14 20.30 -8.27
C MET A 267 -35.23 19.86 -9.73
N THR A 268 -34.67 18.72 -10.09
CA THR A 268 -34.70 18.19 -11.49
C THR A 268 -35.86 17.22 -11.74
N ASN A 269 -36.63 16.87 -10.71
CA ASN A 269 -37.78 15.96 -10.81
C ASN A 269 -39.15 16.68 -10.73
N TYR A 270 -39.21 17.98 -11.01
CA TYR A 270 -40.44 18.74 -11.21
C TYR A 270 -40.53 19.31 -12.63
#